data_f3976582f8145c969dd5a283f61a0fdd
#
_entry.id   f3976582f8145c969dd5a283f61a0fdd
#
_cell.length_a   1.000
_cell.length_b   1.000
_cell.length_c   1.000
_cell.angle_alpha   90.00
_cell.angle_beta   90.00
_cell.angle_gamma   90.00
#
_symmetry.space_group_name_H-M   'P 1'
#
loop_
_entity.id
_entity.type
_entity.pdbx_description
1 polymer ?
#
loop_
_entity_poly.entity_id
_entity_poly.type
_entity_poly.pdbx_seq_one_letter_code
_entity_poly.pdbx_strand_id
1 'polypeptide(L)'
;MANEPLVSVVVPTFNTKDCVRAAVDSALAQDGVAVEVIVVDDASQDGTADVVEESYRDDPRVILIRCEKNGGPSAARNIGFRAARGTWIALLDSDDWWKPSRLARLLRHADRADFIADNIMGYDVMAAAETGPIYAGIGDRDLHLIDFIAPTSADRHDFGYLQPILRRSFLMEHGIAYRESVRVGEDLLFNLDILSKGGRATYIDEALYVYAMPVGLISRAASPYSRSTVDTGPLMAALVEMRDRIAPRLNPEEATAFAERLTELDRQASIAAFHRARARSDFGEMAKLIARDRTVREKILERIAHTARSAIGTR
;
A
#
# COMPACT_ATOMS: atom_id res chain seq x y z
N MET A 1 30.85 -20.93 3.34
CA MET A 1 29.65 -20.94 2.50
C MET A 1 29.00 -19.57 2.70
N ALA A 2 28.87 -18.77 1.66
CA ALA A 2 28.13 -17.49 1.77
C ALA A 2 26.70 -17.87 2.22
N ASN A 3 26.23 -17.24 3.30
CA ASN A 3 24.86 -17.40 3.73
C ASN A 3 23.96 -17.00 2.56
N GLU A 4 23.20 -17.95 2.03
CA GLU A 4 22.13 -17.64 1.08
C GLU A 4 21.21 -16.61 1.73
N PRO A 5 20.78 -15.58 1.00
CA PRO A 5 19.96 -14.54 1.58
C PRO A 5 18.62 -15.12 2.06
N LEU A 6 18.41 -15.13 3.37
CA LEU A 6 17.11 -15.46 3.96
C LEU A 6 16.19 -14.26 3.79
N VAL A 7 15.01 -14.50 3.25
CA VAL A 7 13.92 -13.51 3.14
C VAL A 7 12.86 -13.81 4.18
N SER A 8 12.53 -12.82 5.01
CA SER A 8 11.36 -12.85 5.90
C SER A 8 10.17 -12.26 5.17
N VAL A 9 9.19 -13.09 4.85
CA VAL A 9 7.94 -12.67 4.24
C VAL A 9 6.95 -12.29 5.32
N VAL A 10 6.54 -11.03 5.39
CA VAL A 10 5.57 -10.53 6.37
C VAL A 10 4.19 -10.50 5.73
N VAL A 11 3.26 -11.24 6.30
CA VAL A 11 1.86 -11.36 5.85
C VAL A 11 0.95 -10.81 6.95
N PRO A 12 0.56 -9.53 6.89
CA PRO A 12 -0.47 -9.00 7.78
C PRO A 12 -1.83 -9.59 7.39
N THR A 13 -2.61 -10.05 8.35
CA THR A 13 -3.91 -10.68 8.07
C THR A 13 -4.98 -10.21 9.05
N PHE A 14 -6.18 -9.97 8.52
CA PHE A 14 -7.37 -9.65 9.31
C PHE A 14 -8.63 -10.10 8.58
N ASN A 15 -9.31 -11.13 9.09
CA ASN A 15 -10.51 -11.72 8.48
C ASN A 15 -10.32 -12.13 7.01
N THR A 16 -9.28 -12.93 6.75
CA THR A 16 -8.91 -13.42 5.41
C THR A 16 -8.82 -14.94 5.34
N LYS A 17 -9.64 -15.64 6.13
CA LYS A 17 -9.70 -17.09 6.26
C LYS A 17 -9.67 -17.83 4.91
N ASP A 18 -10.38 -17.29 3.91
CA ASP A 18 -10.57 -17.96 2.62
C ASP A 18 -9.40 -17.78 1.65
N CYS A 19 -8.49 -16.82 1.91
CA CYS A 19 -7.41 -16.47 0.98
C CYS A 19 -6.00 -16.56 1.59
N VAL A 20 -5.83 -16.45 2.91
CA VAL A 20 -4.52 -16.42 3.57
C VAL A 20 -3.61 -17.61 3.21
N ARG A 21 -4.18 -18.79 2.96
CA ARG A 21 -3.40 -19.96 2.56
C ARG A 21 -2.71 -19.77 1.20
N ALA A 22 -3.41 -19.19 0.23
CA ALA A 22 -2.84 -18.94 -1.10
C ALA A 22 -1.62 -17.99 -0.99
N ALA A 23 -1.71 -16.96 -0.15
CA ALA A 23 -0.60 -16.07 0.13
C ALA A 23 0.60 -16.82 0.71
N VAL A 24 0.39 -17.56 1.82
CA VAL A 24 1.45 -18.30 2.51
C VAL A 24 2.07 -19.37 1.61
N ASP A 25 1.25 -20.16 0.92
CA ASP A 25 1.72 -21.20 0.00
C ASP A 25 2.59 -20.62 -1.13
N SER A 26 2.21 -19.46 -1.69
CA SER A 26 2.97 -18.79 -2.74
C SER A 26 4.33 -18.28 -2.24
N ALA A 27 4.41 -17.83 -0.99
CA ALA A 27 5.66 -17.42 -0.36
C ALA A 27 6.57 -18.61 -0.07
N LEU A 28 6.01 -19.74 0.37
CA LEU A 28 6.77 -20.98 0.64
C LEU A 28 7.27 -21.66 -0.64
N ALA A 29 6.60 -21.40 -1.77
CA ALA A 29 6.91 -22.00 -3.09
C ALA A 29 7.90 -21.16 -3.91
N GLN A 30 8.65 -20.24 -3.32
CA GLN A 30 9.61 -19.42 -4.06
C GLN A 30 10.84 -20.22 -4.48
N ASP A 31 11.19 -20.12 -5.76
CA ASP A 31 12.27 -20.87 -6.39
C ASP A 31 13.65 -20.47 -5.87
N GLY A 32 14.38 -21.43 -5.27
CA GLY A 32 15.81 -21.29 -4.93
C GLY A 32 16.12 -20.25 -3.86
N VAL A 33 15.12 -19.74 -3.12
CA VAL A 33 15.30 -18.74 -2.07
C VAL A 33 14.84 -19.31 -0.73
N ALA A 34 15.72 -19.27 0.28
CA ALA A 34 15.35 -19.64 1.64
C ALA A 34 14.43 -18.57 2.24
N VAL A 35 13.22 -18.96 2.64
CA VAL A 35 12.21 -18.06 3.22
C VAL A 35 11.79 -18.50 4.61
N GLU A 36 11.46 -17.53 5.45
CA GLU A 36 10.53 -17.69 6.57
C GLU A 36 9.29 -16.84 6.29
N VAL A 37 8.12 -17.29 6.71
CA VAL A 37 6.85 -16.57 6.54
C VAL A 37 6.29 -16.21 7.91
N ILE A 38 6.12 -14.92 8.17
CA ILE A 38 5.64 -14.38 9.43
C ILE A 38 4.22 -13.87 9.18
N VAL A 39 3.24 -14.68 9.56
CA VAL A 39 1.83 -14.31 9.50
C VAL A 39 1.47 -13.57 10.78
N VAL A 40 1.04 -12.32 10.65
CA VAL A 40 0.62 -11.50 11.80
C VAL A 40 -0.89 -11.33 11.74
N ASP A 41 -1.59 -12.10 12.57
CA ASP A 41 -3.04 -12.04 12.70
C ASP A 41 -3.47 -10.88 13.60
N ASP A 42 -4.07 -9.88 13.00
CA ASP A 42 -4.48 -8.63 13.65
C ASP A 42 -5.84 -8.76 14.36
N ALA A 43 -5.99 -9.79 15.21
CA ALA A 43 -7.19 -10.14 15.96
C ALA A 43 -8.39 -10.53 15.08
N SER A 44 -8.19 -11.41 14.10
CA SER A 44 -9.27 -11.97 13.26
C SER A 44 -10.33 -12.69 14.07
N GLN A 45 -11.58 -12.62 13.61
CA GLN A 45 -12.73 -13.24 14.24
C GLN A 45 -13.42 -14.33 13.38
N ASP A 46 -12.90 -14.55 12.18
CA ASP A 46 -13.45 -15.48 11.19
C ASP A 46 -12.80 -16.87 11.21
N GLY A 47 -11.77 -17.07 12.07
CA GLY A 47 -10.98 -18.28 12.14
C GLY A 47 -9.71 -18.27 11.26
N THR A 48 -9.31 -17.12 10.73
CA THR A 48 -8.07 -16.97 9.93
C THR A 48 -6.85 -17.56 10.63
N ALA A 49 -6.61 -17.17 11.89
CA ALA A 49 -5.45 -17.64 12.65
C ALA A 49 -5.46 -19.16 12.88
N ASP A 50 -6.64 -19.77 13.04
CA ASP A 50 -6.77 -21.22 13.24
C ASP A 50 -6.45 -21.97 11.94
N VAL A 51 -6.90 -21.44 10.79
CA VAL A 51 -6.54 -21.99 9.46
C VAL A 51 -5.03 -21.98 9.25
N VAL A 52 -4.33 -20.91 9.62
CA VAL A 52 -2.87 -20.83 9.50
C VAL A 52 -2.20 -21.84 10.43
N GLU A 53 -2.61 -21.90 11.70
CA GLU A 53 -2.03 -22.83 12.68
C GLU A 53 -2.24 -24.28 12.26
N GLU A 54 -3.43 -24.65 11.82
CA GLU A 54 -3.74 -26.01 11.37
C GLU A 54 -2.98 -26.41 10.11
N SER A 55 -2.87 -25.47 9.13
CA SER A 55 -2.25 -25.75 7.83
C SER A 55 -0.73 -25.87 7.92
N TYR A 56 -0.08 -25.14 8.82
CA TYR A 56 1.37 -25.00 8.84
C TYR A 56 2.01 -25.40 10.19
N ARG A 57 1.30 -26.14 11.05
CA ARG A 57 1.76 -26.57 12.37
C ARG A 57 3.14 -27.23 12.35
N ASP A 58 3.39 -28.03 11.33
CA ASP A 58 4.62 -28.82 11.19
C ASP A 58 5.65 -28.18 10.26
N ASP A 59 5.38 -26.98 9.69
CA ASP A 59 6.34 -26.26 8.87
C ASP A 59 7.09 -25.21 9.68
N PRO A 60 8.37 -25.46 10.04
CA PRO A 60 9.14 -24.54 10.87
C PRO A 60 9.46 -23.19 10.20
N ARG A 61 9.15 -23.05 8.92
CA ARG A 61 9.33 -21.80 8.18
C ARG A 61 8.19 -20.81 8.43
N VAL A 62 7.03 -21.26 8.93
CA VAL A 62 5.85 -20.42 9.19
C VAL A 62 5.79 -20.07 10.65
N ILE A 63 5.70 -18.77 10.93
CA ILE A 63 5.57 -18.21 12.28
C ILE A 63 4.24 -17.45 12.32
N LEU A 64 3.32 -17.92 13.15
CA LEU A 64 2.06 -17.22 13.42
C LEU A 64 2.20 -16.35 14.67
N ILE A 65 1.87 -15.07 14.55
CA ILE A 65 1.77 -14.11 15.66
C ILE A 65 0.31 -13.67 15.76
N ARG A 66 -0.34 -13.95 16.87
CA ARG A 66 -1.72 -13.53 17.14
C ARG A 66 -1.72 -12.24 17.96
N CYS A 67 -2.33 -11.18 17.46
CA CYS A 67 -2.51 -9.94 18.19
C CYS A 67 -3.74 -10.02 19.11
N GLU A 68 -3.66 -9.41 20.29
CA GLU A 68 -4.80 -9.37 21.23
C GLU A 68 -5.92 -8.43 20.78
N LYS A 69 -5.57 -7.40 19.99
CA LYS A 69 -6.50 -6.39 19.47
C LYS A 69 -6.09 -5.94 18.09
N ASN A 70 -7.08 -5.55 17.31
CA ASN A 70 -6.84 -4.99 15.99
C ASN A 70 -6.10 -3.64 16.07
N GLY A 71 -4.90 -3.59 15.49
CA GLY A 71 -4.05 -2.41 15.38
C GLY A 71 -4.00 -1.82 13.96
N GLY A 72 -4.51 -2.57 12.98
CA GLY A 72 -4.49 -2.26 11.55
C GLY A 72 -3.21 -2.71 10.84
N PRO A 73 -3.17 -2.62 9.48
CA PRO A 73 -2.11 -3.20 8.67
C PRO A 73 -0.72 -2.66 9.01
N SER A 74 -0.60 -1.37 9.30
CA SER A 74 0.66 -0.74 9.71
C SER A 74 1.24 -1.36 10.98
N ALA A 75 0.40 -1.58 12.00
CA ALA A 75 0.83 -2.20 13.27
C ALA A 75 1.23 -3.67 13.05
N ALA A 76 0.44 -4.43 12.28
CA ALA A 76 0.74 -5.81 11.94
C ALA A 76 2.05 -5.94 11.16
N ARG A 77 2.29 -5.09 10.13
CA ARG A 77 3.55 -5.05 9.40
C ARG A 77 4.74 -4.73 10.31
N ASN A 78 4.60 -3.77 11.23
CA ASN A 78 5.64 -3.43 12.21
C ASN A 78 5.96 -4.59 13.16
N ILE A 79 4.96 -5.37 13.58
CA ILE A 79 5.16 -6.57 14.39
C ILE A 79 5.97 -7.60 13.59
N GLY A 80 5.59 -7.83 12.33
CA GLY A 80 6.31 -8.73 11.42
C GLY A 80 7.76 -8.29 11.19
N PHE A 81 8.01 -6.99 11.00
CA PHE A 81 9.37 -6.43 10.83
C PHE A 81 10.26 -6.69 12.06
N ARG A 82 9.71 -6.57 13.26
CA ARG A 82 10.45 -6.87 14.50
C ARG A 82 10.77 -8.36 14.65
N ALA A 83 9.90 -9.24 14.17
CA ALA A 83 10.08 -10.68 14.22
C ALA A 83 11.01 -11.21 13.11
N ALA A 84 11.19 -10.45 12.02
CA ALA A 84 11.98 -10.83 10.86
C ALA A 84 13.46 -11.06 11.21
N ARG A 85 14.02 -12.18 10.71
CA ARG A 85 15.42 -12.57 10.88
C ARG A 85 16.20 -12.53 9.57
N GLY A 86 15.49 -12.47 8.45
CA GLY A 86 16.07 -12.45 7.11
C GLY A 86 16.94 -11.24 6.84
N THR A 87 17.85 -11.38 5.88
CA THR A 87 18.61 -10.26 5.32
C THR A 87 17.68 -9.28 4.62
N TRP A 88 16.60 -9.81 4.03
CA TRP A 88 15.55 -9.07 3.35
C TRP A 88 14.21 -9.29 4.02
N ILE A 89 13.37 -8.25 4.02
CA ILE A 89 11.97 -8.33 4.41
C ILE A 89 11.14 -8.13 3.14
N ALA A 90 10.18 -9.02 2.90
CA ALA A 90 9.23 -8.92 1.79
C ALA A 90 7.82 -8.71 2.34
N LEU A 91 7.04 -7.87 1.66
CA LEU A 91 5.63 -7.62 2.00
C LEU A 91 4.73 -8.46 1.08
N LEU A 92 3.74 -9.12 1.68
CA LEU A 92 2.70 -9.85 0.96
C LEU A 92 1.37 -9.67 1.68
N ASP A 93 0.41 -9.03 1.03
CA ASP A 93 -0.93 -8.91 1.57
C ASP A 93 -1.65 -10.27 1.53
N SER A 94 -2.45 -10.56 2.53
CA SER A 94 -3.02 -11.90 2.77
C SER A 94 -4.09 -12.34 1.77
N ASP A 95 -4.54 -11.44 0.90
CA ASP A 95 -5.47 -11.69 -0.19
C ASP A 95 -4.80 -11.77 -1.58
N ASP A 96 -3.46 -11.58 -1.63
CA ASP A 96 -2.63 -11.61 -2.82
C ASP A 96 -1.74 -12.86 -2.84
N TRP A 97 -0.99 -13.05 -3.93
CA TRP A 97 0.03 -14.12 -4.04
C TRP A 97 1.15 -13.77 -5.02
N TRP A 98 2.19 -14.58 -5.04
CA TRP A 98 3.36 -14.38 -5.88
C TRP A 98 3.52 -15.47 -6.93
N LYS A 99 4.14 -15.10 -8.06
CA LYS A 99 4.67 -16.09 -9.00
C LYS A 99 5.95 -16.72 -8.42
N PRO A 100 6.23 -18.01 -8.69
CA PRO A 100 7.32 -18.74 -8.01
C PRO A 100 8.70 -18.11 -8.16
N SER A 101 8.99 -17.44 -9.27
CA SER A 101 10.30 -16.82 -9.54
C SER A 101 10.50 -15.43 -8.92
N ARG A 102 9.51 -14.87 -8.23
CA ARG A 102 9.52 -13.46 -7.78
C ARG A 102 10.75 -13.11 -6.97
N LEU A 103 11.00 -13.79 -5.87
CA LEU A 103 12.12 -13.45 -4.99
C LEU A 103 13.48 -13.65 -5.67
N ALA A 104 13.63 -14.72 -6.44
CA ALA A 104 14.87 -14.97 -7.18
C ALA A 104 15.16 -13.87 -8.21
N ARG A 105 14.13 -13.31 -8.85
CA ARG A 105 14.26 -12.20 -9.81
C ARG A 105 14.64 -10.90 -9.10
N LEU A 106 13.94 -10.54 -8.04
CA LEU A 106 14.21 -9.33 -7.26
C LEU A 106 15.63 -9.35 -6.66
N LEU A 107 16.04 -10.47 -6.08
CA LEU A 107 17.34 -10.60 -5.43
C LEU A 107 18.55 -10.47 -6.37
N ARG A 108 18.38 -10.54 -7.70
CA ARG A 108 19.45 -10.19 -8.65
C ARG A 108 19.93 -8.76 -8.54
N HIS A 109 19.15 -7.90 -7.94
CA HIS A 109 19.46 -6.48 -7.73
C HIS A 109 19.88 -6.16 -6.28
N ALA A 110 20.09 -7.20 -5.46
CA ALA A 110 20.40 -7.11 -4.03
C ALA A 110 21.68 -6.33 -3.70
N ASP A 111 22.66 -6.32 -4.58
CA ASP A 111 23.94 -5.61 -4.40
C ASP A 111 23.83 -4.10 -4.59
N ARG A 112 22.86 -3.64 -5.37
CA ARG A 112 22.72 -2.24 -5.76
C ARG A 112 21.55 -1.47 -5.15
N ALA A 113 20.63 -2.16 -4.47
CA ALA A 113 19.41 -1.54 -3.94
C ALA A 113 19.12 -1.95 -2.50
N ASP A 114 18.32 -1.14 -1.83
CA ASP A 114 17.82 -1.33 -0.47
C ASP A 114 16.29 -1.55 -0.47
N PHE A 115 15.66 -1.16 -1.58
CA PHE A 115 14.26 -1.34 -1.93
C PHE A 115 14.20 -1.90 -3.36
N ILE A 116 13.60 -3.06 -3.55
CA ILE A 116 13.44 -3.66 -4.87
C ILE A 116 11.99 -4.05 -5.05
N ALA A 117 11.33 -3.51 -6.07
CA ALA A 117 9.95 -3.84 -6.39
C ALA A 117 9.82 -4.33 -7.82
N ASP A 118 8.78 -5.09 -8.05
CA ASP A 118 8.36 -5.57 -9.35
C ASP A 118 7.03 -4.97 -9.77
N ASN A 119 6.66 -5.20 -11.02
CA ASN A 119 5.35 -4.86 -11.53
C ASN A 119 4.28 -5.76 -10.89
N ILE A 120 3.06 -5.28 -10.89
CA ILE A 120 1.90 -5.94 -10.30
C ILE A 120 1.05 -6.51 -11.43
N MET A 121 0.73 -7.80 -11.35
CA MET A 121 -0.26 -8.47 -12.19
C MET A 121 -1.63 -8.30 -11.57
N GLY A 122 -2.55 -7.66 -12.25
CA GLY A 122 -3.94 -7.62 -11.81
C GLY A 122 -4.62 -8.98 -12.03
N TYR A 123 -5.46 -9.38 -11.08
CA TYR A 123 -6.23 -10.61 -11.17
C TYR A 123 -7.71 -10.34 -10.83
N ASP A 124 -8.60 -10.62 -11.77
CA ASP A 124 -10.05 -10.55 -11.55
C ASP A 124 -10.51 -11.83 -10.85
N VAL A 125 -10.89 -11.71 -9.58
CA VAL A 125 -11.32 -12.84 -8.76
C VAL A 125 -12.61 -13.48 -9.28
N MET A 126 -13.51 -12.68 -9.88
CA MET A 126 -14.79 -13.20 -10.40
C MET A 126 -14.62 -13.92 -11.75
N ALA A 127 -13.77 -13.39 -12.60
CA ALA A 127 -13.45 -14.01 -13.88
C ALA A 127 -12.41 -15.14 -13.74
N ALA A 128 -11.76 -15.26 -12.59
CA ALA A 128 -10.64 -16.16 -12.32
C ALA A 128 -9.52 -16.03 -13.39
N ALA A 129 -9.17 -14.78 -13.74
CA ALA A 129 -8.23 -14.50 -14.83
C ALA A 129 -7.31 -13.30 -14.54
N GLU A 130 -6.07 -13.37 -15.03
CA GLU A 130 -5.16 -12.22 -15.04
C GLU A 130 -5.69 -11.14 -15.99
N THR A 131 -5.65 -9.87 -15.54
CA THR A 131 -6.11 -8.71 -16.34
C THR A 131 -4.95 -7.97 -17.02
N GLY A 132 -3.72 -8.38 -16.73
CA GLY A 132 -2.49 -7.78 -17.24
C GLY A 132 -1.72 -6.97 -16.18
N PRO A 133 -0.50 -6.52 -16.52
CA PRO A 133 0.32 -5.72 -15.62
C PRO A 133 -0.31 -4.35 -15.39
N ILE A 134 -0.25 -3.87 -14.13
CA ILE A 134 -0.80 -2.56 -13.75
C ILE A 134 0.06 -1.42 -14.33
N TYR A 135 1.37 -1.61 -14.35
CA TYR A 135 2.30 -0.63 -14.90
C TYR A 135 2.83 -1.14 -16.26
N ALA A 136 2.22 -0.70 -17.35
CA ALA A 136 2.60 -1.18 -18.69
C ALA A 136 3.69 -0.30 -19.32
N GLY A 137 4.77 -0.96 -19.82
CA GLY A 137 5.76 -0.32 -20.66
C GLY A 137 6.72 0.66 -19.97
N ILE A 138 6.89 0.54 -18.65
CA ILE A 138 7.80 1.43 -17.89
C ILE A 138 9.26 1.01 -18.08
N GLY A 139 9.53 -0.30 -18.19
CA GLY A 139 10.87 -0.88 -18.21
C GLY A 139 11.56 -0.87 -16.85
N ASP A 140 12.63 -1.65 -16.74
CA ASP A 140 13.47 -1.68 -15.54
C ASP A 140 14.12 -0.31 -15.30
N ARG A 141 14.07 0.19 -14.07
CA ARG A 141 14.61 1.50 -13.73
C ARG A 141 14.87 1.67 -12.25
N ASP A 142 15.73 2.62 -11.91
CA ASP A 142 15.82 3.10 -10.54
C ASP A 142 14.66 4.07 -10.26
N LEU A 143 14.14 3.99 -9.02
CA LEU A 143 13.07 4.86 -8.54
C LEU A 143 13.63 5.95 -7.64
N HIS A 144 13.10 7.13 -7.78
CA HIS A 144 13.50 8.32 -7.04
C HIS A 144 12.31 8.90 -6.27
N LEU A 145 12.59 9.83 -5.36
CA LEU A 145 11.57 10.48 -4.53
C LEU A 145 10.43 11.06 -5.37
N ILE A 146 10.76 11.67 -6.52
CA ILE A 146 9.79 12.27 -7.44
C ILE A 146 8.77 11.26 -7.97
N ASP A 147 9.17 10.00 -8.19
CA ASP A 147 8.29 8.95 -8.71
C ASP A 147 7.13 8.62 -7.75
N PHE A 148 7.31 8.87 -6.45
CA PHE A 148 6.30 8.60 -5.43
C PHE A 148 5.51 9.85 -5.02
N ILE A 149 6.13 11.04 -5.00
CA ILE A 149 5.45 12.26 -4.55
C ILE A 149 4.67 12.95 -5.65
N ALA A 150 5.08 12.83 -6.91
CA ALA A 150 4.40 13.50 -8.00
C ALA A 150 2.95 12.99 -8.15
N PRO A 151 1.99 13.88 -8.43
CA PRO A 151 0.62 13.46 -8.71
C PRO A 151 0.58 12.53 -9.93
N THR A 152 -0.31 11.54 -9.86
CA THR A 152 -0.56 10.62 -10.98
C THR A 152 -1.10 11.39 -12.18
N SER A 153 -0.51 11.18 -13.35
CA SER A 153 -0.94 11.75 -14.62
C SER A 153 -0.91 10.69 -15.72
N ALA A 154 -1.23 11.05 -16.96
CA ALA A 154 -1.14 10.12 -18.10
C ALA A 154 0.25 9.51 -18.27
N ASP A 155 1.30 10.26 -17.89
CA ASP A 155 2.70 9.87 -18.03
C ASP A 155 3.37 9.49 -16.70
N ARG A 156 2.61 9.47 -15.60
CA ARG A 156 3.13 9.19 -14.24
C ARG A 156 2.25 8.19 -13.53
N HIS A 157 2.85 7.15 -12.99
CA HIS A 157 2.21 6.06 -12.26
C HIS A 157 2.22 6.32 -10.74
N ASP A 158 1.22 5.78 -10.04
CA ASP A 158 1.21 5.79 -8.57
C ASP A 158 1.97 4.55 -8.06
N PHE A 159 3.25 4.73 -7.78
CA PHE A 159 4.10 3.67 -7.21
C PHE A 159 3.86 3.43 -5.71
N GLY A 160 2.94 4.13 -5.09
CA GLY A 160 2.56 3.89 -3.69
C GLY A 160 1.97 2.51 -3.42
N TYR A 161 1.52 1.80 -4.47
CA TYR A 161 1.00 0.42 -4.35
C TYR A 161 2.05 -0.67 -4.49
N LEU A 162 3.31 -0.33 -4.78
CA LEU A 162 4.37 -1.33 -4.90
C LEU A 162 4.59 -2.07 -3.58
N GLN A 163 4.76 -3.39 -3.69
CA GLN A 163 5.05 -4.29 -2.57
C GLN A 163 6.51 -4.76 -2.66
N PRO A 164 7.47 -4.00 -2.11
CA PRO A 164 8.89 -4.26 -2.28
C PRO A 164 9.41 -5.39 -1.43
N ILE A 165 10.61 -5.89 -1.80
CA ILE A 165 11.52 -6.45 -0.84
C ILE A 165 12.48 -5.37 -0.33
N LEU A 166 12.81 -5.41 0.95
CA LEU A 166 13.48 -4.35 1.69
C LEU A 166 14.72 -4.88 2.38
N ARG A 167 15.85 -4.18 2.28
CA ARG A 167 17.04 -4.53 3.04
C ARG A 167 16.79 -4.28 4.52
N ARG A 168 16.74 -5.37 5.32
CA ARG A 168 16.43 -5.29 6.75
C ARG A 168 17.42 -4.40 7.50
N SER A 169 18.71 -4.49 7.23
CA SER A 169 19.74 -3.65 7.88
C SER A 169 19.49 -2.16 7.65
N PHE A 170 19.09 -1.75 6.44
CA PHE A 170 18.76 -0.38 6.13
C PHE A 170 17.57 0.15 6.95
N LEU A 171 16.48 -0.66 7.05
CA LEU A 171 15.32 -0.27 7.86
C LEU A 171 15.70 -0.10 9.34
N MET A 172 16.50 -1.03 9.88
CA MET A 172 16.92 -1.00 11.28
C MET A 172 17.83 0.18 11.58
N GLU A 173 18.85 0.42 10.75
CA GLU A 173 19.82 1.52 10.91
C GLU A 173 19.15 2.89 10.91
N HIS A 174 18.14 3.06 10.04
CA HIS A 174 17.43 4.33 9.88
C HIS A 174 16.14 4.43 10.71
N GLY A 175 15.81 3.42 11.51
CA GLY A 175 14.59 3.39 12.32
C GLY A 175 13.32 3.56 11.48
N ILE A 176 13.25 2.88 10.31
CA ILE A 176 12.13 2.99 9.39
C ILE A 176 11.06 1.98 9.77
N ALA A 177 9.84 2.45 9.98
CA ALA A 177 8.67 1.64 10.29
C ALA A 177 7.41 2.34 9.76
N TYR A 178 6.33 1.57 9.61
CA TYR A 178 5.02 2.15 9.28
C TYR A 178 4.53 3.08 10.39
N ARG A 179 3.94 4.21 10.02
CA ARG A 179 3.27 5.11 10.97
C ARG A 179 1.86 4.61 11.25
N GLU A 180 1.64 4.01 12.43
CA GLU A 180 0.37 3.38 12.80
C GLU A 180 -0.81 4.36 12.88
N SER A 181 -0.55 5.65 13.03
CA SER A 181 -1.56 6.70 12.98
C SER A 181 -2.08 7.01 11.56
N VAL A 182 -1.35 6.58 10.52
CA VAL A 182 -1.72 6.78 9.11
C VAL A 182 -2.44 5.53 8.63
N ARG A 183 -3.72 5.67 8.30
CA ARG A 183 -4.59 4.56 7.90
C ARG A 183 -4.82 4.49 6.38
N VAL A 184 -4.38 5.50 5.66
CA VAL A 184 -4.47 5.59 4.20
C VAL A 184 -3.24 6.28 3.66
N GLY A 185 -2.63 5.69 2.63
CA GLY A 185 -1.36 6.14 2.09
C GLY A 185 -0.17 5.81 2.99
N GLU A 186 -0.34 4.83 3.88
CA GLU A 186 0.71 4.32 4.76
C GLU A 186 1.89 3.76 3.96
N ASP A 187 1.61 3.03 2.87
CA ASP A 187 2.65 2.47 1.98
C ASP A 187 3.42 3.58 1.26
N LEU A 188 2.70 4.58 0.72
CA LEU A 188 3.33 5.75 0.13
C LEU A 188 4.28 6.45 1.12
N LEU A 189 3.80 6.70 2.34
CA LEU A 189 4.59 7.38 3.36
C LEU A 189 5.82 6.56 3.76
N PHE A 190 5.67 5.25 3.88
CA PHE A 190 6.74 4.31 4.19
C PHE A 190 7.80 4.28 3.08
N ASN A 191 7.38 4.18 1.81
CA ASN A 191 8.27 4.21 0.66
C ASN A 191 9.04 5.54 0.57
N LEU A 192 8.35 6.66 0.78
CA LEU A 192 8.97 7.98 0.83
C LEU A 192 9.98 8.12 2.00
N ASP A 193 9.70 7.50 3.16
CA ASP A 193 10.64 7.57 4.30
C ASP A 193 11.95 6.83 3.97
N ILE A 194 11.90 5.70 3.28
CA ILE A 194 13.08 4.98 2.77
C ILE A 194 13.91 5.89 1.84
N LEU A 195 13.28 6.46 0.83
CA LEU A 195 13.96 7.31 -0.16
C LEU A 195 14.50 8.59 0.46
N SER A 196 13.75 9.22 1.36
CA SER A 196 14.16 10.45 2.05
C SER A 196 15.40 10.27 2.95
N LYS A 197 15.69 9.02 3.33
CA LYS A 197 16.86 8.63 4.12
C LYS A 197 18.01 8.09 3.26
N GLY A 198 17.88 8.16 1.94
CA GLY A 198 18.92 7.80 0.98
C GLY A 198 18.88 6.32 0.56
N GLY A 199 17.79 5.62 0.82
CA GLY A 199 17.58 4.26 0.32
C GLY A 199 17.57 4.22 -1.21
N ARG A 200 18.30 3.28 -1.79
CA ARG A 200 18.35 3.05 -3.23
C ARG A 200 17.21 2.15 -3.63
N ALA A 201 16.33 2.63 -4.51
CA ALA A 201 15.17 1.89 -4.97
C ALA A 201 15.30 1.50 -6.44
N THR A 202 14.93 0.26 -6.75
CA THR A 202 14.94 -0.29 -8.11
C THR A 202 13.59 -0.96 -8.39
N TYR A 203 13.08 -0.73 -9.58
CA TYR A 203 11.89 -1.38 -10.13
C TYR A 203 12.28 -2.28 -11.30
N ILE A 204 11.70 -3.49 -11.36
CA ILE A 204 11.77 -4.39 -12.50
C ILE A 204 10.40 -4.53 -13.14
N ASP A 205 10.36 -4.48 -14.48
CA ASP A 205 9.10 -4.50 -15.25
C ASP A 205 8.61 -5.93 -15.53
N GLU A 206 8.77 -6.81 -14.53
CA GLU A 206 8.21 -8.16 -14.54
C GLU A 206 7.05 -8.22 -13.54
N ALA A 207 5.85 -8.57 -14.00
CA ALA A 207 4.66 -8.65 -13.14
C ALA A 207 4.62 -10.00 -12.40
N LEU A 208 5.25 -10.05 -11.23
CA LEU A 208 5.42 -11.26 -10.43
C LEU A 208 4.64 -11.23 -9.10
N TYR A 209 4.22 -10.06 -8.65
CA TYR A 209 3.25 -9.88 -7.58
C TYR A 209 1.84 -9.91 -8.19
N VAL A 210 0.96 -10.78 -7.73
CA VAL A 210 -0.41 -10.90 -8.23
C VAL A 210 -1.38 -10.28 -7.25
N TYR A 211 -2.00 -9.19 -7.67
CA TYR A 211 -2.97 -8.43 -6.89
C TYR A 211 -4.38 -8.90 -7.18
N ALA A 212 -5.03 -9.49 -6.18
CA ALA A 212 -6.43 -9.93 -6.26
C ALA A 212 -7.35 -8.71 -6.25
N MET A 213 -7.80 -8.30 -7.44
CA MET A 213 -8.72 -7.18 -7.57
C MET A 213 -10.13 -7.60 -7.15
N PRO A 214 -10.66 -7.02 -6.06
CA PRO A 214 -12.05 -7.27 -5.70
C PRO A 214 -12.95 -6.59 -6.71
N VAL A 215 -13.64 -7.36 -7.50
CA VAL A 215 -14.67 -6.83 -8.41
C VAL A 215 -15.87 -6.37 -7.60
N GLY A 216 -16.00 -5.09 -7.45
CA GLY A 216 -17.25 -4.38 -7.28
C GLY A 216 -17.86 -4.29 -5.89
N LEU A 217 -18.06 -5.30 -5.11
CA LEU A 217 -18.90 -5.24 -3.90
C LEU A 217 -18.15 -5.45 -2.58
N ILE A 218 -17.13 -6.29 -2.55
CA ILE A 218 -16.47 -6.67 -1.29
C ILE A 218 -15.57 -5.55 -0.81
N SER A 219 -14.73 -4.93 -1.66
CA SER A 219 -13.87 -3.83 -1.23
C SER A 219 -14.64 -2.53 -0.97
N ARG A 220 -15.79 -2.32 -1.64
CA ARG A 220 -16.66 -1.14 -1.39
C ARG A 220 -17.52 -1.30 -0.15
N ALA A 221 -17.96 -2.53 0.16
CA ALA A 221 -18.82 -2.81 1.30
C ALA A 221 -18.06 -3.19 2.57
N ALA A 222 -16.88 -3.81 2.44
CA ALA A 222 -16.09 -4.28 3.57
C ALA A 222 -15.00 -3.30 4.03
N SER A 223 -14.62 -2.32 3.22
CA SER A 223 -13.71 -1.27 3.68
C SER A 223 -14.50 -0.13 4.32
N PRO A 224 -14.40 0.08 5.65
CA PRO A 224 -14.88 1.29 6.29
C PRO A 224 -14.17 2.55 5.76
N TYR A 225 -13.17 2.35 4.88
CA TYR A 225 -12.31 3.35 4.29
C TYR A 225 -12.62 3.58 2.81
N SER A 226 -13.91 3.75 2.43
CA SER A 226 -14.18 4.26 1.09
C SER A 226 -13.49 5.62 0.93
N ARG A 227 -12.77 5.83 -0.17
CA ARG A 227 -11.98 7.05 -0.46
C ARG A 227 -12.74 8.37 -0.20
N SER A 228 -14.07 8.32 -0.19
CA SER A 228 -14.95 9.48 0.05
C SER A 228 -15.15 9.85 1.52
N THR A 229 -14.72 9.02 2.48
CA THR A 229 -14.94 9.25 3.91
C THR A 229 -13.66 9.20 4.74
N VAL A 230 -12.55 8.87 4.12
CA VAL A 230 -11.27 8.69 4.81
C VAL A 230 -10.70 10.00 5.29
N ASP A 231 -10.16 9.98 6.50
CA ASP A 231 -9.39 11.10 7.05
C ASP A 231 -7.94 11.05 6.54
N THR A 232 -7.60 11.94 5.62
CA THR A 232 -6.24 12.11 5.10
C THR A 232 -5.38 13.04 5.94
N GLY A 233 -5.91 13.60 7.02
CA GLY A 233 -5.19 14.53 7.91
C GLY A 233 -3.88 13.97 8.45
N PRO A 234 -3.86 12.75 9.01
CA PRO A 234 -2.62 12.14 9.49
C PRO A 234 -1.55 11.95 8.40
N LEU A 235 -1.93 11.55 7.18
CA LEU A 235 -1.02 11.46 6.04
C LEU A 235 -0.47 12.82 5.65
N MET A 236 -1.34 13.83 5.55
CA MET A 236 -0.95 15.19 5.20
C MET A 236 0.02 15.78 6.23
N ALA A 237 -0.25 15.62 7.53
CA ALA A 237 0.63 16.06 8.60
C ALA A 237 2.03 15.38 8.51
N ALA A 238 2.05 14.07 8.25
CA ALA A 238 3.29 13.32 8.11
C ALA A 238 4.09 13.73 6.86
N LEU A 239 3.43 14.03 5.75
CA LEU A 239 4.10 14.52 4.53
C LEU A 239 4.64 15.94 4.70
N VAL A 240 3.94 16.81 5.43
CA VAL A 240 4.45 18.16 5.77
C VAL A 240 5.72 18.04 6.62
N GLU A 241 5.67 17.24 7.68
CA GLU A 241 6.83 16.97 8.54
C GLU A 241 8.03 16.42 7.73
N MET A 242 7.77 15.47 6.85
CA MET A 242 8.80 14.90 5.96
C MET A 242 9.38 15.96 5.04
N ARG A 243 8.53 16.70 4.31
CA ARG A 243 8.95 17.78 3.41
C ARG A 243 9.86 18.79 4.15
N ASP A 244 9.45 19.24 5.33
CA ASP A 244 10.19 20.25 6.08
C ASP A 244 11.56 19.70 6.55
N ARG A 245 11.62 18.43 6.92
CA ARG A 245 12.87 17.74 7.29
C ARG A 245 13.86 17.66 6.13
N ILE A 246 13.38 17.39 4.91
CA ILE A 246 14.23 17.19 3.73
C ILE A 246 14.33 18.41 2.82
N ALA A 247 13.61 19.50 3.12
CA ALA A 247 13.56 20.71 2.30
C ALA A 247 14.93 21.22 1.79
N PRO A 248 16.03 21.20 2.58
CA PRO A 248 17.35 21.63 2.09
C PRO A 248 17.95 20.72 1.00
N ARG A 249 17.41 19.53 0.78
CA ARG A 249 17.89 18.54 -0.21
C ARG A 249 16.99 18.41 -1.41
N LEU A 250 15.77 18.97 -1.37
CA LEU A 250 14.82 18.90 -2.47
C LEU A 250 15.30 19.76 -3.63
N ASN A 251 15.25 19.19 -4.83
CA ASN A 251 15.37 20.00 -6.04
C ASN A 251 14.04 20.74 -6.33
N PRO A 252 14.02 21.73 -7.24
CA PRO A 252 12.80 22.51 -7.53
C PRO A 252 11.60 21.68 -8.02
N GLU A 253 11.84 20.61 -8.74
CA GLU A 253 10.78 19.71 -9.23
C GLU A 253 10.14 18.93 -8.06
N GLU A 254 10.95 18.36 -7.20
CA GLU A 254 10.49 17.65 -6.00
C GLU A 254 9.73 18.58 -5.04
N ALA A 255 10.23 19.81 -4.83
CA ALA A 255 9.56 20.79 -4.00
C ALA A 255 8.17 21.16 -4.56
N THR A 256 8.05 21.33 -5.88
CA THR A 256 6.79 21.57 -6.56
C THR A 256 5.84 20.37 -6.40
N ALA A 257 6.33 19.14 -6.64
CA ALA A 257 5.53 17.93 -6.51
C ALA A 257 5.00 17.72 -5.08
N PHE A 258 5.79 18.02 -4.05
CA PHE A 258 5.29 18.02 -2.67
C PHE A 258 4.15 19.03 -2.46
N ALA A 259 4.29 20.24 -2.99
CA ALA A 259 3.25 21.28 -2.86
C ALA A 259 1.95 20.84 -3.57
N GLU A 260 2.06 20.28 -4.77
CA GLU A 260 0.93 19.75 -5.54
C GLU A 260 0.25 18.57 -4.81
N ARG A 261 1.04 17.62 -4.29
CA ARG A 261 0.51 16.46 -3.54
C ARG A 261 -0.23 16.91 -2.29
N LEU A 262 0.32 17.85 -1.52
CA LEU A 262 -0.32 18.39 -0.33
C LEU A 262 -1.61 19.14 -0.69
N THR A 263 -1.62 19.90 -1.78
CA THR A 263 -2.83 20.59 -2.27
C THR A 263 -3.92 19.58 -2.67
N GLU A 264 -3.56 18.50 -3.34
CA GLU A 264 -4.51 17.46 -3.72
C GLU A 264 -5.07 16.71 -2.49
N LEU A 265 -4.23 16.42 -1.49
CA LEU A 265 -4.68 15.81 -0.24
C LEU A 265 -5.62 16.73 0.55
N ASP A 266 -5.33 18.04 0.60
CA ASP A 266 -6.22 19.02 1.22
C ASP A 266 -7.58 19.05 0.52
N ARG A 267 -7.57 19.05 -0.83
CA ARG A 267 -8.78 18.96 -1.64
C ARG A 267 -9.58 17.68 -1.35
N GLN A 268 -8.91 16.52 -1.22
CA GLN A 268 -9.57 15.27 -0.87
C GLN A 268 -10.14 15.30 0.55
N ALA A 269 -9.42 15.88 1.52
CA ALA A 269 -9.86 16.03 2.90
C ALA A 269 -11.15 16.87 2.98
N SER A 270 -11.22 17.98 2.25
CA SER A 270 -12.39 18.83 2.16
C SER A 270 -13.62 18.11 1.61
N ILE A 271 -13.45 17.36 0.52
CA ILE A 271 -14.52 16.55 -0.07
C ILE A 271 -14.97 15.45 0.90
N ALA A 272 -14.03 14.77 1.56
CA ALA A 272 -14.32 13.73 2.53
C ALA A 272 -15.09 14.30 3.76
N ALA A 273 -14.71 15.48 4.24
CA ALA A 273 -15.43 16.18 5.32
C ALA A 273 -16.88 16.46 4.94
N PHE A 274 -17.11 16.93 3.70
CA PHE A 274 -18.48 17.17 3.20
C PHE A 274 -19.28 15.86 3.12
N HIS A 275 -18.69 14.77 2.63
CA HIS A 275 -19.37 13.46 2.57
C HIS A 275 -19.68 12.90 3.97
N ARG A 276 -18.78 13.10 4.96
CA ARG A 276 -19.04 12.70 6.35
C ARG A 276 -20.18 13.51 6.97
N ALA A 277 -20.21 14.83 6.77
CA ALA A 277 -21.30 15.69 7.22
C ALA A 277 -22.64 15.26 6.60
N ARG A 278 -22.64 14.98 5.29
CA ARG A 278 -23.81 14.48 4.56
C ARG A 278 -24.32 13.14 5.10
N ALA A 279 -23.43 12.18 5.36
CA ALA A 279 -23.78 10.86 5.89
C ALA A 279 -24.43 10.94 7.27
N ARG A 280 -24.05 11.95 8.07
CA ARG A 280 -24.62 12.24 9.39
C ARG A 280 -25.84 13.15 9.34
N SER A 281 -26.27 13.58 8.15
CA SER A 281 -27.34 14.58 7.95
C SER A 281 -27.08 15.92 8.68
N ASP A 282 -25.79 16.28 8.85
CA ASP A 282 -25.38 17.53 9.48
C ASP A 282 -25.42 18.68 8.46
N PHE A 283 -26.62 19.23 8.27
CA PHE A 283 -26.86 20.33 7.32
C PHE A 283 -26.11 21.62 7.70
N GLY A 284 -25.87 21.83 9.00
CA GLY A 284 -25.13 22.99 9.49
C GLY A 284 -23.66 22.92 9.06
N GLU A 285 -23.01 21.78 9.24
CA GLU A 285 -21.63 21.59 8.83
C GLU A 285 -21.49 21.57 7.29
N MET A 286 -22.43 20.95 6.59
CA MET A 286 -22.47 21.00 5.12
C MET A 286 -22.53 22.43 4.60
N ALA A 287 -23.41 23.29 5.18
CA ALA A 287 -23.52 24.69 4.79
C ALA A 287 -22.23 25.47 5.05
N LYS A 288 -21.58 25.25 6.20
CA LYS A 288 -20.28 25.86 6.51
C LYS A 288 -19.19 25.46 5.52
N LEU A 289 -19.08 24.16 5.18
CA LEU A 289 -18.11 23.65 4.21
C LEU A 289 -18.36 24.25 2.81
N ILE A 290 -19.62 24.31 2.36
CA ILE A 290 -19.98 24.96 1.10
C ILE A 290 -19.62 26.44 1.10
N ALA A 291 -19.85 27.13 2.20
CA ALA A 291 -19.58 28.57 2.29
C ALA A 291 -18.09 28.92 2.31
N ARG A 292 -17.27 28.09 2.97
CA ARG A 292 -15.85 28.37 3.23
C ARG A 292 -14.90 27.71 2.25
N ASP A 293 -15.26 26.54 1.69
CA ASP A 293 -14.37 25.70 0.89
C ASP A 293 -14.74 25.76 -0.59
N ARG A 294 -13.81 26.30 -1.39
CA ARG A 294 -13.97 26.43 -2.84
C ARG A 294 -14.09 25.05 -3.51
N THR A 295 -13.30 24.06 -3.06
CA THR A 295 -13.27 22.71 -3.62
C THR A 295 -14.62 22.02 -3.47
N VAL A 296 -15.25 22.15 -2.28
CA VAL A 296 -16.57 21.59 -2.02
C VAL A 296 -17.62 22.24 -2.94
N ARG A 297 -17.56 23.56 -3.13
CA ARG A 297 -18.47 24.27 -4.05
C ARG A 297 -18.31 23.78 -5.49
N GLU A 298 -17.08 23.70 -6.00
CA GLU A 298 -16.80 23.26 -7.36
C GLU A 298 -17.32 21.82 -7.59
N LYS A 299 -17.08 20.90 -6.63
CA LYS A 299 -17.57 19.52 -6.73
C LYS A 299 -19.09 19.41 -6.76
N ILE A 300 -19.79 20.24 -5.99
CA ILE A 300 -21.26 20.28 -6.00
C ILE A 300 -21.76 20.80 -7.34
N LEU A 301 -21.15 21.87 -7.87
CA LEU A 301 -21.53 22.45 -9.17
C LEU A 301 -21.30 21.46 -10.32
N GLU A 302 -20.16 20.76 -10.34
CA GLU A 302 -19.89 19.69 -11.31
C GLU A 302 -20.98 18.61 -11.29
N ARG A 303 -21.40 18.18 -10.09
CA ARG A 303 -22.43 17.16 -9.95
C ARG A 303 -23.79 17.65 -10.42
N ILE A 304 -24.16 18.89 -10.12
CA ILE A 304 -25.41 19.51 -10.62
C ILE A 304 -25.37 19.59 -12.14
N ALA A 305 -24.25 20.05 -12.72
CA ALA A 305 -24.09 20.15 -14.17
C ALA A 305 -24.15 18.76 -14.85
N HIS A 306 -23.55 17.74 -14.26
CA HIS A 306 -23.62 16.35 -14.77
C HIS A 306 -25.05 15.82 -14.75
N THR A 307 -25.78 16.02 -13.65
CA THR A 307 -27.19 15.57 -13.53
C THR A 307 -28.08 16.29 -14.53
N ALA A 308 -27.86 17.59 -14.75
CA ALA A 308 -28.60 18.37 -15.73
C ALA A 308 -28.33 17.90 -17.19
N ARG A 309 -27.07 17.55 -17.51
CA ARG A 309 -26.74 17.02 -18.85
C ARG A 309 -27.35 15.63 -19.09
N SER A 310 -27.35 14.74 -18.11
CA SER A 310 -27.97 13.42 -18.23
C SER A 310 -29.48 13.51 -18.35
N ALA A 311 -30.13 14.51 -17.74
CA ALA A 311 -31.57 14.75 -17.88
C ALA A 311 -31.97 15.34 -19.25
N ILE A 312 -31.06 16.04 -19.94
CA ILE A 312 -31.29 16.62 -21.27
C ILE A 312 -30.99 15.61 -22.39
N GLY A 313 -30.05 14.66 -22.15
CA GLY A 313 -29.64 13.64 -23.14
C GLY A 313 -30.60 12.44 -23.23
N THR A 314 -31.69 12.41 -22.48
CA THR A 314 -32.74 11.36 -22.50
C THR A 314 -34.04 11.81 -23.17
N ARG A 315 -33.98 12.82 -24.03
CA ARG A 315 -35.11 13.20 -24.88
C ARG A 315 -34.84 12.98 -26.36
#